data_fdcd35cd261efa1929dd2a4e2a7f2f4b
#
_entry.id   fdcd35cd261efa1929dd2a4e2a7f2f4b
#
_cell.length_a   1.000
_cell.length_b   1.000
_cell.length_c   1.000
_cell.angle_alpha   90.00
_cell.angle_beta   90.00
_cell.angle_gamma   90.00
#
_symmetry.space_group_name_H-M   'P 1'
#
loop_
_entity.id
_entity.type
_entity.pdbx_description
1 polymer ?
#
loop_
_entity_poly.entity_id
_entity_poly.type
_entity_poly.pdbx_seq_one_letter_code
_entity_poly.pdbx_strand_id
1 'polypeptide(L)'
;AKGIYEPYDFRTVFEQTRPYVKDLEGWIQAGGKDCQELSEWANDSLKKSCQVYAVRDEDYYLRMLREYESDGGKLLLKRDAQGKITDFGIWVPEEHPEQGKIMVRILDVRRMLMSLGLSELTGVCFTVTDPIIEDNSRCLTLMGTEFSGVMLMDAKPENSEGVISVRALADLVFGVKSIEELRKEEGVSMSDRMAGELEKLLPLSEIYLNEMV
;
A
#
# COMPACT_ATOMS: atom_id res chain seq x y z
N ALA A 1 -1.34 0.48 18.99
CA ALA A 1 -1.86 -0.11 17.73
C ALA A 1 -1.11 -1.39 17.37
N LYS A 2 0.24 -1.40 17.37
CA LYS A 2 1.05 -2.56 16.93
C LYS A 2 0.67 -3.87 17.66
N GLY A 3 0.47 -3.83 18.98
CA GLY A 3 0.09 -5.02 19.76
C GLY A 3 -1.33 -5.54 19.52
N ILE A 4 -2.22 -4.74 18.93
CA ILE A 4 -3.60 -5.14 18.62
C ILE A 4 -3.67 -5.89 17.28
N TYR A 5 -2.91 -5.44 16.28
CA TYR A 5 -2.99 -5.95 14.91
C TYR A 5 -1.99 -7.07 14.60
N GLU A 6 -0.94 -7.19 15.40
CA GLU A 6 0.10 -8.23 15.21
C GLU A 6 -0.43 -9.67 15.22
N PRO A 7 -1.41 -10.04 16.09
CA PRO A 7 -2.03 -11.37 16.06
C PRO A 7 -2.83 -11.68 14.78
N TYR A 8 -3.24 -10.63 14.03
CA TYR A 8 -3.98 -10.77 12.79
C TYR A 8 -3.09 -10.69 11.54
N ASP A 9 -1.79 -10.83 11.74
CA ASP A 9 -0.79 -10.85 10.67
C ASP A 9 -0.68 -9.56 9.85
N PHE A 10 -1.05 -8.43 10.44
CA PHE A 10 -0.77 -7.10 9.88
C PHE A 10 0.69 -6.74 10.09
N ARG A 11 1.29 -6.14 9.07
CA ARG A 11 2.65 -5.59 9.15
C ARG A 11 2.64 -4.09 8.97
N THR A 12 3.58 -3.42 9.64
CA THR A 12 3.98 -2.07 9.27
C THR A 12 4.89 -2.21 8.05
N VAL A 13 4.42 -1.73 6.91
CA VAL A 13 5.13 -1.89 5.64
C VAL A 13 5.96 -0.65 5.33
N PHE A 14 5.44 0.55 5.63
CA PHE A 14 6.12 1.82 5.33
C PHE A 14 5.62 2.96 6.21
N GLU A 15 6.38 4.06 6.22
CA GLU A 15 6.00 5.32 6.85
C GLU A 15 5.56 6.31 5.77
N GLN A 16 4.47 7.03 6.03
CA GLN A 16 3.98 8.08 5.13
C GLN A 16 3.89 9.41 5.86
N THR A 17 4.29 10.47 5.15
CA THR A 17 4.09 11.84 5.62
C THR A 17 2.60 12.18 5.57
N ARG A 18 2.07 12.69 6.67
CA ARG A 18 0.70 13.18 6.75
C ARG A 18 0.64 14.63 6.29
N PRO A 19 -0.44 15.07 5.65
CA PRO A 19 -0.57 16.43 5.14
C PRO A 19 -0.91 17.45 6.25
N TYR A 20 -0.27 17.34 7.42
CA TYR A 20 -0.47 18.29 8.51
C TYR A 20 0.23 19.60 8.24
N VAL A 21 -0.47 20.70 8.49
CA VAL A 21 -0.01 22.07 8.31
C VAL A 21 0.13 22.74 9.67
N LYS A 22 1.31 23.26 9.96
CA LYS A 22 1.57 24.00 11.22
C LYS A 22 1.31 25.51 11.06
N ASP A 23 1.68 26.06 9.91
CA ASP A 23 1.50 27.48 9.60
C ASP A 23 0.36 27.64 8.58
N LEU A 24 -0.59 28.51 8.92
CA LEU A 24 -1.77 28.77 8.10
C LEU A 24 -1.56 29.83 7.02
N GLU A 25 -0.38 30.44 6.93
CA GLU A 25 -0.09 31.47 5.93
C GLU A 25 -0.22 30.90 4.51
N GLY A 26 -1.02 31.58 3.69
CA GLY A 26 -1.30 31.16 2.32
C GLY A 26 -2.27 29.99 2.16
N TRP A 27 -2.85 29.48 3.24
CA TRP A 27 -3.87 28.43 3.20
C TRP A 27 -5.28 29.03 3.35
N ILE A 28 -6.24 28.41 2.66
CA ILE A 28 -7.66 28.75 2.69
C ILE A 28 -8.42 27.57 3.28
N GLN A 29 -9.35 27.82 4.19
CA GLN A 29 -10.19 26.76 4.72
C GLN A 29 -11.10 26.22 3.63
N ALA A 30 -11.11 24.90 3.45
CA ALA A 30 -12.02 24.20 2.55
C ALA A 30 -13.44 24.20 3.11
N GLY A 31 -14.42 24.21 2.23
CA GLY A 31 -15.83 24.00 2.55
C GLY A 31 -16.40 22.86 1.71
N GLY A 32 -17.66 22.47 1.98
CA GLY A 32 -18.31 21.36 1.29
C GLY A 32 -18.33 21.51 -0.24
N LYS A 33 -18.43 22.72 -0.77
CA LYS A 33 -18.39 23.01 -2.22
C LYS A 33 -17.03 22.72 -2.88
N ASP A 34 -15.97 22.63 -2.10
CA ASP A 34 -14.63 22.39 -2.61
C ASP A 34 -14.31 20.89 -2.71
N CYS A 35 -15.11 20.02 -2.09
CA CYS A 35 -14.83 18.59 -1.92
C CYS A 35 -14.79 17.83 -3.25
N GLN A 36 -15.63 18.17 -4.23
CA GLN A 36 -15.57 17.56 -5.55
C GLN A 36 -14.27 17.92 -6.28
N GLU A 37 -13.92 19.22 -6.35
CA GLU A 37 -12.68 19.67 -6.99
C GLU A 37 -11.45 19.07 -6.29
N LEU A 38 -11.48 18.98 -4.95
CA LEU A 38 -10.41 18.36 -4.17
C LEU A 38 -10.26 16.87 -4.49
N SER A 39 -11.38 16.14 -4.63
CA SER A 39 -11.39 14.74 -5.03
C SER A 39 -10.72 14.55 -6.40
N GLU A 40 -11.13 15.32 -7.40
CA GLU A 40 -10.57 15.26 -8.75
C GLU A 40 -9.08 15.59 -8.76
N TRP A 41 -8.68 16.68 -8.12
CA TRP A 41 -7.27 17.10 -8.02
C TRP A 41 -6.40 16.05 -7.31
N ALA A 42 -6.85 15.52 -6.18
CA ALA A 42 -6.09 14.55 -5.38
C ALA A 42 -5.90 13.23 -6.15
N ASN A 43 -6.96 12.69 -6.76
CA ASN A 43 -6.87 11.46 -7.54
C ASN A 43 -5.98 11.63 -8.77
N ASP A 44 -6.07 12.77 -9.47
CA ASP A 44 -5.21 13.09 -10.61
C ASP A 44 -3.74 13.23 -10.22
N SER A 45 -3.47 13.81 -9.06
CA SER A 45 -2.13 13.96 -8.51
C SER A 45 -1.53 12.59 -8.12
N LEU A 46 -2.30 11.78 -7.38
CA LEU A 46 -1.88 10.44 -6.94
C LEU A 46 -1.70 9.49 -8.13
N LYS A 47 -2.56 9.55 -9.13
CA LYS A 47 -2.43 8.75 -10.37
C LYS A 47 -1.10 8.99 -11.10
N LYS A 48 -0.52 10.18 -10.98
CA LYS A 48 0.75 10.52 -11.63
C LYS A 48 1.98 10.10 -10.83
N SER A 49 1.84 10.00 -9.50
CA SER A 49 2.96 9.81 -8.58
C SER A 49 2.95 8.44 -7.88
N CYS A 50 1.82 7.74 -7.85
CA CYS A 50 1.67 6.51 -7.08
C CYS A 50 1.23 5.33 -7.97
N GLN A 51 1.77 4.15 -7.66
CA GLN A 51 1.32 2.87 -8.24
C GLN A 51 0.09 2.33 -7.52
N VAL A 52 0.03 2.54 -6.21
CA VAL A 52 -1.09 2.11 -5.36
C VAL A 52 -1.57 3.29 -4.53
N TYR A 53 -2.85 3.61 -4.64
CA TYR A 53 -3.48 4.65 -3.82
C TYR A 53 -4.98 4.37 -3.67
N ALA A 54 -5.55 4.85 -2.56
CA ALA A 54 -6.99 4.81 -2.37
C ALA A 54 -7.64 5.92 -3.21
N VAL A 55 -8.55 5.54 -4.11
CA VAL A 55 -9.39 6.50 -4.84
C VAL A 55 -10.41 7.09 -3.86
N ARG A 56 -10.44 8.41 -3.75
CA ARG A 56 -11.30 9.14 -2.81
C ARG A 56 -12.28 9.99 -3.58
N ASP A 57 -13.56 9.78 -3.33
CA ASP A 57 -14.64 10.53 -3.94
C ASP A 57 -15.01 11.80 -3.13
N GLU A 58 -15.98 12.53 -3.62
CA GLU A 58 -16.50 13.73 -2.95
C GLU A 58 -17.03 13.41 -1.54
N ASP A 59 -17.75 12.30 -1.38
CA ASP A 59 -18.34 11.88 -0.10
C ASP A 59 -17.25 11.59 0.94
N TYR A 60 -16.09 11.05 0.52
CA TYR A 60 -14.94 10.87 1.40
C TYR A 60 -14.46 12.21 1.98
N TYR A 61 -14.28 13.22 1.12
CA TYR A 61 -13.82 14.54 1.58
C TYR A 61 -14.89 15.31 2.36
N LEU A 62 -16.15 15.15 2.05
CA LEU A 62 -17.26 15.70 2.85
C LEU A 62 -17.30 15.11 4.26
N ARG A 63 -17.08 13.79 4.38
CA ARG A 63 -16.98 13.13 5.69
C ARG A 63 -15.74 13.61 6.45
N MET A 64 -14.57 13.61 5.81
CA MET A 64 -13.32 14.10 6.39
C MET A 64 -13.47 15.56 6.90
N LEU A 65 -14.10 16.45 6.13
CA LEU A 65 -14.36 17.82 6.53
C LEU A 65 -15.16 17.88 7.85
N ARG A 66 -16.24 17.11 7.94
CA ARG A 66 -17.09 17.06 9.14
C ARG A 66 -16.37 16.48 10.36
N GLU A 67 -15.58 15.44 10.16
CA GLU A 67 -14.79 14.80 11.22
C GLU A 67 -13.78 15.81 11.81
N TYR A 68 -12.99 16.46 10.94
CA TYR A 68 -12.03 17.47 11.44
C TYR A 68 -12.69 18.68 12.08
N GLU A 69 -13.79 19.20 11.50
CA GLU A 69 -14.54 20.31 12.09
C GLU A 69 -15.09 19.96 13.47
N SER A 70 -15.55 18.72 13.69
CA SER A 70 -16.04 18.26 15.00
C SER A 70 -14.96 18.24 16.07
N ASP A 71 -13.71 18.00 15.67
CA ASP A 71 -12.55 17.96 16.55
C ASP A 71 -11.81 19.32 16.64
N GLY A 72 -12.43 20.37 16.09
CA GLY A 72 -11.85 21.73 16.07
C GLY A 72 -10.73 21.93 15.05
N GLY A 73 -10.51 20.94 14.18
CA GLY A 73 -9.54 21.01 13.10
C GLY A 73 -10.08 21.67 11.83
N LYS A 74 -9.26 21.73 10.78
CA LYS A 74 -9.60 22.36 9.50
C LYS A 74 -9.00 21.58 8.34
N LEU A 75 -9.77 21.41 7.27
CA LEU A 75 -9.21 21.10 5.96
C LEU A 75 -8.78 22.40 5.27
N LEU A 76 -7.62 22.38 4.64
CA LEU A 76 -6.97 23.53 4.06
C LEU A 76 -6.62 23.29 2.60
N LEU A 77 -6.70 24.33 1.79
CA LEU A 77 -6.37 24.30 0.37
C LEU A 77 -5.42 25.45 0.04
N LYS A 78 -4.51 25.21 -0.91
CA LYS A 78 -3.85 26.29 -1.66
C LYS A 78 -4.43 26.33 -3.06
N ARG A 79 -4.53 27.55 -3.60
CA ARG A 79 -4.99 27.79 -4.96
C ARG A 79 -4.01 28.66 -5.73
N ASP A 80 -3.89 28.41 -7.03
CA ASP A 80 -3.12 29.25 -7.93
C ASP A 80 -3.86 30.58 -8.25
N ALA A 81 -3.23 31.40 -9.09
CA ALA A 81 -3.80 32.67 -9.54
C ALA A 81 -5.09 32.51 -10.38
N GLN A 82 -5.34 31.32 -10.91
CA GLN A 82 -6.54 30.95 -11.67
C GLN A 82 -7.62 30.33 -10.78
N GLY A 83 -7.35 30.18 -9.48
CA GLY A 83 -8.26 29.63 -8.48
C GLY A 83 -8.28 28.10 -8.42
N LYS A 84 -7.41 27.38 -9.12
CA LYS A 84 -7.32 25.92 -9.10
C LYS A 84 -6.56 25.44 -7.87
N ILE A 85 -6.97 24.30 -7.30
CA ILE A 85 -6.29 23.66 -6.17
C ILE A 85 -4.89 23.23 -6.62
N THR A 86 -3.89 23.61 -5.81
CA THR A 86 -2.48 23.25 -5.98
C THR A 86 -1.92 22.44 -4.84
N ASP A 87 -2.55 22.50 -3.68
CA ASP A 87 -2.11 21.77 -2.50
C ASP A 87 -3.28 21.57 -1.53
N PHE A 88 -3.16 20.55 -0.67
CA PHE A 88 -4.13 20.18 0.34
C PHE A 88 -3.43 19.93 1.67
N GLY A 89 -4.02 20.38 2.76
CA GLY A 89 -3.49 20.22 4.09
C GLY A 89 -4.55 20.07 5.16
N ILE A 90 -4.11 19.63 6.34
CA ILE A 90 -4.95 19.44 7.52
C ILE A 90 -4.30 20.23 8.67
N TRP A 91 -5.08 21.08 9.29
CA TRP A 91 -4.68 21.71 10.53
C TRP A 91 -5.51 21.15 11.68
N VAL A 92 -4.86 20.85 12.80
CA VAL A 92 -5.49 20.37 14.03
C VAL A 92 -4.90 21.12 15.22
N PRO A 93 -5.70 21.34 16.30
CA PRO A 93 -5.24 22.11 17.46
C PRO A 93 -4.16 21.40 18.29
N GLU A 94 -4.08 20.08 18.20
CA GLU A 94 -3.09 19.26 18.92
C GLU A 94 -1.87 18.92 18.05
N GLU A 95 -0.71 18.73 18.70
CA GLU A 95 0.48 18.26 17.98
C GLU A 95 0.30 16.80 17.56
N HIS A 96 0.40 16.55 16.25
CA HIS A 96 0.39 15.22 15.69
C HIS A 96 1.74 14.88 15.03
N PRO A 97 2.14 13.61 15.06
CA PRO A 97 3.36 13.18 14.39
C PRO A 97 3.24 13.40 12.86
N GLU A 98 4.26 13.99 12.27
CA GLU A 98 4.32 14.25 10.83
C GLU A 98 4.29 12.97 9.98
N GLN A 99 4.76 11.86 10.56
CA GLN A 99 4.80 10.57 9.89
C GLN A 99 3.80 9.60 10.52
N GLY A 100 3.04 8.94 9.68
CA GLY A 100 2.15 7.85 10.05
C GLY A 100 2.70 6.50 9.60
N LYS A 101 2.53 5.48 10.45
CA LYS A 101 2.87 4.10 10.10
C LYS A 101 1.68 3.43 9.45
N ILE A 102 1.88 2.86 8.26
CA ILE A 102 0.87 2.11 7.53
C ILE A 102 1.09 0.62 7.77
N MET A 103 0.03 -0.06 8.18
CA MET A 103 0.00 -1.51 8.30
C MET A 103 -0.88 -2.08 7.20
N VAL A 104 -0.34 -3.04 6.45
CA VAL A 104 -1.03 -3.63 5.31
C VAL A 104 -1.12 -5.16 5.49
N ARG A 105 -2.23 -5.73 5.03
CA ARG A 105 -2.42 -7.17 4.90
C ARG A 105 -2.89 -7.51 3.50
N ILE A 106 -2.30 -8.52 2.88
CA ILE A 106 -2.78 -9.07 1.62
C ILE A 106 -4.02 -9.93 1.92
N LEU A 107 -5.16 -9.57 1.34
CA LEU A 107 -6.42 -10.29 1.49
C LEU A 107 -6.60 -11.35 0.40
N ASP A 108 -6.05 -11.10 -0.79
CA ASP A 108 -6.11 -12.01 -1.94
C ASP A 108 -4.71 -12.08 -2.59
N VAL A 109 -4.00 -13.16 -2.27
CA VAL A 109 -2.64 -13.39 -2.75
C VAL A 109 -2.58 -13.51 -4.27
N ARG A 110 -3.57 -14.16 -4.90
CA ARG A 110 -3.56 -14.33 -6.37
C ARG A 110 -3.70 -12.98 -7.07
N ARG A 111 -4.69 -12.19 -6.69
CA ARG A 111 -4.89 -10.86 -7.28
C ARG A 111 -3.70 -9.94 -7.03
N MET A 112 -3.12 -9.99 -5.84
CA MET A 112 -1.95 -9.19 -5.51
C MET A 112 -0.76 -9.57 -6.39
N LEU A 113 -0.39 -10.84 -6.48
CA LEU A 113 0.72 -11.29 -7.31
C LEU A 113 0.49 -11.00 -8.80
N MET A 114 -0.74 -11.20 -9.31
CA MET A 114 -1.09 -10.90 -10.71
C MET A 114 -1.07 -9.40 -11.04
N SER A 115 -1.03 -8.52 -10.07
CA SER A 115 -0.89 -7.07 -10.27
C SER A 115 0.56 -6.60 -10.41
N LEU A 116 1.54 -7.50 -10.15
CA LEU A 116 2.95 -7.16 -10.20
C LEU A 116 3.50 -7.25 -11.64
N GLY A 117 4.53 -6.44 -11.90
CA GLY A 117 5.38 -6.57 -13.07
C GLY A 117 6.55 -7.52 -12.82
N LEU A 118 7.22 -7.89 -13.90
CA LEU A 118 8.45 -8.68 -13.90
C LEU A 118 9.55 -7.92 -14.64
N SER A 119 10.78 -8.02 -14.18
CA SER A 119 11.93 -7.42 -14.87
C SER A 119 12.42 -8.28 -16.04
N GLU A 120 12.18 -9.60 -16.00
CA GLU A 120 12.60 -10.57 -16.99
C GLU A 120 11.77 -11.86 -16.93
N LEU A 121 12.07 -12.82 -17.82
CA LEU A 121 11.45 -14.15 -17.81
C LEU A 121 11.60 -14.81 -16.45
N THR A 122 10.49 -15.21 -15.86
CA THR A 122 10.39 -15.79 -14.53
C THR A 122 9.53 -17.04 -14.55
N GLY A 123 9.92 -18.05 -13.75
CA GLY A 123 9.16 -19.27 -13.58
C GLY A 123 9.53 -20.00 -12.30
N VAL A 124 8.68 -19.96 -11.28
CA VAL A 124 8.93 -20.54 -9.95
C VAL A 124 7.66 -21.14 -9.35
N CYS A 125 7.80 -22.25 -8.64
CA CYS A 125 6.73 -22.87 -7.88
C CYS A 125 7.00 -22.75 -6.39
N PHE A 126 6.07 -22.18 -5.64
CA PHE A 126 6.24 -21.97 -4.19
C PHE A 126 4.89 -22.04 -3.45
N THR A 127 4.97 -22.28 -2.16
CA THR A 127 3.80 -22.31 -1.28
C THR A 127 3.70 -21.03 -0.49
N VAL A 128 2.51 -20.42 -0.50
CA VAL A 128 2.15 -19.34 0.42
C VAL A 128 1.41 -19.92 1.61
N THR A 129 1.68 -19.44 2.82
CA THR A 129 0.95 -19.78 4.04
C THR A 129 0.29 -18.54 4.64
N ASP A 130 -0.98 -18.68 5.00
CA ASP A 130 -1.77 -17.65 5.68
C ASP A 130 -2.52 -18.29 6.85
N PRO A 131 -2.25 -17.89 8.11
CA PRO A 131 -2.87 -18.49 9.28
C PRO A 131 -4.35 -18.09 9.46
N ILE A 132 -4.85 -17.11 8.68
CA ILE A 132 -6.19 -16.54 8.86
C ILE A 132 -7.07 -16.79 7.65
N ILE A 133 -6.56 -16.56 6.43
CA ILE A 133 -7.31 -16.71 5.19
C ILE A 133 -6.84 -17.99 4.49
N GLU A 134 -7.59 -19.06 4.69
CA GLU A 134 -7.25 -20.38 4.15
C GLU A 134 -7.08 -20.37 2.63
N ASP A 135 -7.88 -19.59 1.91
CA ASP A 135 -7.80 -19.44 0.45
C ASP A 135 -6.47 -18.89 -0.05
N ASN A 136 -5.71 -18.21 0.79
CA ASN A 136 -4.37 -17.74 0.48
C ASN A 136 -3.30 -18.84 0.67
N SER A 137 -3.59 -19.87 1.49
CA SER A 137 -2.65 -20.97 1.78
C SER A 137 -2.67 -21.99 0.66
N ARG A 138 -1.80 -21.81 -0.34
CA ARG A 138 -1.73 -22.68 -1.52
C ARG A 138 -0.36 -22.72 -2.17
N CYS A 139 -0.12 -23.79 -2.93
CA CYS A 139 1.04 -23.89 -3.80
C CYS A 139 0.71 -23.32 -5.18
N LEU A 140 1.55 -22.40 -5.65
CA LEU A 140 1.35 -21.66 -6.89
C LEU A 140 2.58 -21.78 -7.78
N THR A 141 2.37 -21.93 -9.07
CA THR A 141 3.39 -21.66 -10.09
C THR A 141 3.18 -20.22 -10.59
N LEU A 142 4.18 -19.39 -10.36
CA LEU A 142 4.29 -18.05 -10.90
C LEU A 142 5.16 -18.10 -12.15
N MET A 143 4.67 -17.53 -13.24
CA MET A 143 5.42 -17.41 -14.49
C MET A 143 5.06 -16.12 -15.20
N GLY A 144 5.92 -15.71 -16.12
CA GLY A 144 5.67 -14.55 -16.96
C GLY A 144 6.93 -13.88 -17.48
N THR A 145 6.73 -12.75 -18.12
CA THR A 145 7.80 -11.92 -18.69
C THR A 145 7.51 -10.45 -18.41
N GLU A 146 8.45 -9.58 -18.69
CA GLU A 146 8.27 -8.12 -18.62
C GLU A 146 7.07 -7.62 -19.46
N PHE A 147 6.70 -8.34 -20.53
CA PHE A 147 5.59 -7.96 -21.41
C PHE A 147 4.25 -8.55 -20.98
N SER A 148 4.24 -9.78 -20.44
CA SER A 148 3.01 -10.46 -20.04
C SER A 148 2.57 -10.12 -18.61
N GLY A 149 3.48 -9.61 -17.79
CA GLY A 149 3.28 -9.54 -16.35
C GLY A 149 3.22 -10.93 -15.72
N VAL A 150 2.74 -11.00 -14.49
CA VAL A 150 2.63 -12.24 -13.70
C VAL A 150 1.38 -13.03 -14.10
N MET A 151 1.58 -14.32 -14.38
CA MET A 151 0.54 -15.34 -14.53
C MET A 151 0.69 -16.38 -13.42
N LEU A 152 -0.43 -16.86 -12.88
CA LEU A 152 -0.45 -17.83 -11.79
C LEU A 152 -1.27 -19.07 -12.14
N MET A 153 -0.75 -20.23 -11.80
CA MET A 153 -1.46 -21.51 -11.84
C MET A 153 -1.35 -22.21 -10.49
N ASP A 154 -2.39 -22.97 -10.13
CA ASP A 154 -2.32 -23.84 -8.97
C ASP A 154 -1.33 -24.98 -9.24
N ALA A 155 -0.55 -25.33 -8.25
CA ALA A 155 0.46 -26.35 -8.32
C ALA A 155 0.33 -27.36 -7.19
N LYS A 156 0.98 -28.51 -7.34
CA LYS A 156 1.02 -29.52 -6.30
C LYS A 156 2.12 -29.19 -5.29
N PRO A 157 1.92 -29.42 -3.98
CA PRO A 157 2.91 -29.11 -2.95
C PRO A 157 4.28 -29.76 -3.16
N GLU A 158 4.31 -30.95 -3.79
CA GLU A 158 5.58 -31.65 -4.09
C GLU A 158 6.47 -30.92 -5.10
N ASN A 159 5.94 -29.96 -5.85
CA ASN A 159 6.68 -29.13 -6.81
C ASN A 159 7.18 -27.83 -6.19
N SER A 160 6.82 -27.56 -4.94
CA SER A 160 7.19 -26.31 -4.24
C SER A 160 8.70 -26.24 -3.99
N GLU A 161 9.31 -25.14 -4.38
CA GLU A 161 10.73 -24.84 -4.16
C GLU A 161 10.98 -24.14 -2.83
N GLY A 162 9.91 -23.87 -2.09
CA GLY A 162 9.96 -23.26 -0.78
C GLY A 162 8.61 -22.74 -0.31
N VAL A 163 8.65 -22.12 0.85
CA VAL A 163 7.47 -21.58 1.54
C VAL A 163 7.72 -20.11 1.89
N ILE A 164 6.70 -19.29 1.72
CA ILE A 164 6.70 -17.90 2.16
C ILE A 164 5.39 -17.59 2.89
N SER A 165 5.47 -17.01 4.09
CA SER A 165 4.27 -16.54 4.79
C SER A 165 3.66 -15.34 4.07
N VAL A 166 2.33 -15.16 4.15
CA VAL A 166 1.64 -13.98 3.59
C VAL A 166 2.21 -12.67 4.10
N ARG A 167 2.73 -12.70 5.31
CA ARG A 167 3.41 -11.61 5.99
C ARG A 167 4.74 -11.22 5.31
N ALA A 168 5.60 -12.21 5.06
CA ALA A 168 6.86 -12.01 4.33
C ALA A 168 6.60 -11.67 2.85
N LEU A 169 5.55 -12.24 2.26
CA LEU A 169 5.11 -11.88 0.91
C LEU A 169 4.69 -10.41 0.81
N ALA A 170 4.02 -9.87 1.82
CA ALA A 170 3.68 -8.44 1.84
C ALA A 170 4.95 -7.56 1.87
N ASP A 171 5.94 -7.91 2.70
CA ASP A 171 7.20 -7.17 2.74
C ASP A 171 7.94 -7.20 1.38
N LEU A 172 7.87 -8.33 0.66
CA LEU A 172 8.43 -8.46 -0.69
C LEU A 172 7.66 -7.60 -1.70
N VAL A 173 6.33 -7.76 -1.74
CA VAL A 173 5.46 -7.07 -2.71
C VAL A 173 5.57 -5.56 -2.60
N PHE A 174 5.71 -5.05 -1.39
CA PHE A 174 5.84 -3.61 -1.14
C PHE A 174 7.29 -3.11 -1.04
N GLY A 175 8.27 -3.95 -1.34
CA GLY A 175 9.67 -3.56 -1.38
C GLY A 175 10.26 -3.16 -0.03
N VAL A 176 9.69 -3.64 1.08
CA VAL A 176 10.13 -3.31 2.45
C VAL A 176 11.37 -4.08 2.84
N LYS A 177 11.48 -5.33 2.38
CA LYS A 177 12.62 -6.21 2.66
C LYS A 177 13.13 -6.86 1.38
N SER A 178 14.44 -7.02 1.33
CA SER A 178 15.11 -7.82 0.32
C SER A 178 14.86 -9.32 0.51
N ILE A 179 15.06 -10.11 -0.54
CA ILE A 179 14.97 -11.59 -0.47
C ILE A 179 15.94 -12.15 0.58
N GLU A 180 17.15 -11.60 0.71
CA GLU A 180 18.11 -12.03 1.71
C GLU A 180 17.65 -11.82 3.16
N GLU A 181 16.91 -10.74 3.41
CA GLU A 181 16.31 -10.48 4.72
C GLU A 181 15.15 -11.41 4.98
N LEU A 182 14.28 -11.63 3.98
CA LEU A 182 13.12 -12.51 4.09
C LEU A 182 13.51 -13.96 4.34
N ARG A 183 14.59 -14.45 3.78
CA ARG A 183 15.11 -15.82 4.02
C ARG A 183 15.45 -16.11 5.48
N LYS A 184 15.64 -15.07 6.30
CA LYS A 184 15.96 -15.18 7.73
C LYS A 184 14.71 -15.15 8.62
N GLU A 185 13.53 -14.97 8.02
CA GLU A 185 12.29 -14.84 8.78
C GLU A 185 11.65 -16.19 9.10
N GLU A 186 10.95 -16.22 10.22
CA GLU A 186 10.10 -17.35 10.56
C GLU A 186 8.98 -17.54 9.53
N GLY A 187 8.72 -18.79 9.15
CA GLY A 187 7.72 -19.12 8.12
C GLY A 187 8.20 -18.89 6.69
N VAL A 188 9.50 -18.64 6.48
CA VAL A 188 10.11 -18.53 5.16
C VAL A 188 11.18 -19.60 4.98
N SER A 189 11.07 -20.35 3.89
CA SER A 189 12.08 -21.31 3.44
C SER A 189 12.15 -21.23 1.92
N MET A 190 13.31 -20.90 1.36
CA MET A 190 13.50 -20.70 -0.07
C MET A 190 14.74 -21.43 -0.57
N SER A 191 14.61 -22.17 -1.69
CA SER A 191 15.77 -22.58 -2.47
C SER A 191 16.46 -21.36 -3.07
N ASP A 192 17.73 -21.49 -3.45
CA ASP A 192 18.46 -20.40 -4.13
C ASP A 192 17.80 -20.04 -5.47
N ARG A 193 17.22 -21.04 -6.15
CA ARG A 193 16.48 -20.81 -7.39
C ARG A 193 15.21 -19.98 -7.13
N MET A 194 14.40 -20.36 -6.13
CA MET A 194 13.20 -19.60 -5.75
C MET A 194 13.56 -18.15 -5.40
N ALA A 195 14.63 -17.96 -4.63
CA ALA A 195 15.10 -16.63 -4.26
C ALA A 195 15.43 -15.77 -5.49
N GLY A 196 16.25 -16.28 -6.41
CA GLY A 196 16.60 -15.56 -7.64
C GLY A 196 15.44 -15.32 -8.58
N GLU A 197 14.43 -16.21 -8.63
CA GLU A 197 13.22 -15.97 -9.43
C GLU A 197 12.30 -14.91 -8.80
N LEU A 198 12.17 -14.88 -7.46
CA LEU A 198 11.37 -13.88 -6.78
C LEU A 198 11.99 -12.47 -6.79
N GLU A 199 13.31 -12.35 -6.91
CA GLU A 199 14.00 -11.06 -7.10
C GLU A 199 13.62 -10.35 -8.39
N LYS A 200 13.10 -11.08 -9.38
CA LYS A 200 12.62 -10.53 -10.65
C LYS A 200 11.25 -9.86 -10.56
N LEU A 201 10.53 -10.03 -9.45
CA LEU A 201 9.28 -9.31 -9.18
C LEU A 201 9.57 -7.83 -8.98
N LEU A 202 8.83 -6.98 -9.69
CA LEU A 202 8.90 -5.53 -9.50
C LEU A 202 7.97 -5.14 -8.34
N PRO A 203 8.51 -4.66 -7.22
CA PRO A 203 7.69 -4.31 -6.07
C PRO A 203 6.83 -3.07 -6.34
N LEU A 204 5.72 -2.97 -5.62
CA LEU A 204 4.85 -1.80 -5.60
C LEU A 204 5.38 -0.82 -4.53
N SER A 205 6.34 0.01 -4.88
CA SER A 205 7.03 0.91 -3.93
C SER A 205 6.39 2.29 -3.80
N GLU A 206 5.72 2.76 -4.86
CA GLU A 206 5.08 4.08 -4.89
C GLU A 206 3.63 3.95 -4.38
N ILE A 207 3.46 4.05 -3.05
CA ILE A 207 2.19 3.78 -2.38
C ILE A 207 1.73 4.99 -1.58
N TYR A 208 0.45 5.32 -1.68
CA TYR A 208 -0.19 6.31 -0.84
C TYR A 208 -1.53 5.80 -0.28
N LEU A 209 -1.51 5.39 0.97
CA LEU A 209 -2.67 4.87 1.71
C LEU A 209 -2.86 5.69 3.00
N ASN A 210 -2.87 7.01 2.89
CA ASN A 210 -3.01 7.90 4.05
C ASN A 210 -4.45 7.86 4.58
N GLU A 211 -4.84 6.71 5.12
CA GLU A 211 -6.04 6.58 5.92
C GLU A 211 -5.67 6.75 7.38
N MET A 212 -6.29 7.72 8.01
CA MET A 212 -6.13 7.93 9.43
C MET A 212 -7.04 6.97 10.16
N VAL A 213 -6.45 6.11 10.97
CA VAL A 213 -7.11 5.26 11.95
C VAL A 213 -6.77 5.79 13.34
#